data_b39e4dfa8270ef3ee5dc5c8faaf1f19a
#
_entry.id   b39e4dfa8270ef3ee5dc5c8faaf1f19a
#
_cell.length_a   1.000
_cell.length_b   1.000
_cell.length_c   1.000
_cell.angle_alpha   90.00
_cell.angle_beta   90.00
_cell.angle_gamma   90.00
#
_symmetry.space_group_name_H-M   'P 1'
#
loop_
_entity.id
_entity.type
_entity.pdbx_description
1 polymer ?
#
loop_
_entity_poly.entity_id
_entity_poly.type
_entity_poly.pdbx_seq_one_letter_code
_entity_poly.pdbx_strand_id
1 'polypeptide(L)'
;MSAATDGTPDATPDATGGGRPVTTPGGRPDGDPAPAAAPRASADERILHASPLRKLLSRPELGSVVGALAVLLVFAFAADGFLRASSLSTVLYASSTIGIMAVPVALLMIGGEFDLSAGVLVTSSALVSSMFSYQMTANVWVGAGVSLLVTLAIGAFNGFVLTRTGLPSFIVTLGTFLMLTGMNLGFTKLIDGTVSTKTIADMEGFPSAHAVFASTLTVGGVDFKITIVWWLGLVALASWVLLRTRTGNWIFAVGGNKDAARAVGVPVTRTRIGLYTGVALGAWISGQHLLFSYDAVQSGEGVGNELIYIIAAVIGGCLITGGYGSAVGSAVGALLFGMTSKGIVFAEWNPDWFKFFLGAMLLLATLLNAWVRKRAEAAK
;
A
#
# COMPACT_ATOMS: atom_id res chain seq x y z
N MET A 1 -32.08 13.79 57.58
CA MET A 1 -31.38 14.80 58.38
C MET A 1 -30.83 15.81 57.44
N SER A 2 -31.55 16.84 57.26
CA SER A 2 -31.39 18.22 57.69
C SER A 2 -30.54 19.00 56.68
N ALA A 3 -31.19 19.75 55.86
CA ALA A 3 -31.70 21.12 55.91
C ALA A 3 -30.67 22.06 55.31
N ALA A 4 -30.97 22.70 54.17
CA ALA A 4 -31.62 24.02 54.02
C ALA A 4 -30.61 25.15 54.35
N THR A 5 -30.45 26.20 53.56
CA THR A 5 -31.28 27.31 53.14
C THR A 5 -30.44 28.21 52.25
N ASP A 6 -30.85 28.71 51.14
CA ASP A 6 -31.73 29.90 50.98
C ASP A 6 -30.96 31.22 50.76
N GLY A 7 -31.37 31.99 49.74
CA GLY A 7 -31.05 33.43 49.70
C GLY A 7 -30.88 34.07 48.32
N THR A 8 -31.94 34.19 47.52
CA THR A 8 -32.16 35.38 46.66
C THR A 8 -32.74 36.54 47.49
N PRO A 9 -32.61 37.80 47.10
CA PRO A 9 -33.50 38.46 46.15
C PRO A 9 -32.81 39.57 45.31
N ASP A 10 -33.22 39.79 44.06
CA ASP A 10 -34.25 40.73 43.59
C ASP A 10 -33.99 42.23 43.80
N ALA A 11 -33.93 42.97 42.70
CA ALA A 11 -34.56 44.25 42.50
C ALA A 11 -34.11 44.97 41.23
N THR A 12 -34.98 45.05 40.25
CA THR A 12 -35.13 46.17 39.29
C THR A 12 -35.97 47.26 39.98
N PRO A 13 -36.32 48.41 39.40
CA PRO A 13 -35.86 49.13 38.18
C PRO A 13 -35.54 50.62 38.47
N ASP A 14 -35.12 51.47 37.54
CA ASP A 14 -35.91 52.67 37.18
C ASP A 14 -35.41 53.41 35.93
N ALA A 15 -36.36 53.96 35.24
CA ALA A 15 -36.25 54.77 34.04
C ALA A 15 -36.11 56.26 34.39
N THR A 16 -35.55 57.00 33.47
CA THR A 16 -35.82 58.42 33.04
C THR A 16 -34.59 58.92 32.33
N GLY A 17 -34.57 59.31 31.09
CA GLY A 17 -35.30 60.42 30.55
C GLY A 17 -34.31 61.53 30.18
N GLY A 18 -34.23 61.89 28.89
CA GLY A 18 -33.86 63.31 28.61
C GLY A 18 -32.71 63.53 27.62
N GLY A 19 -33.09 63.95 26.43
CA GLY A 19 -32.38 65.07 25.80
C GLY A 19 -31.34 64.80 24.72
N ARG A 20 -31.74 64.81 23.50
CA ARG A 20 -30.84 65.22 22.38
C ARG A 20 -30.52 66.74 22.47
N PRO A 21 -29.31 67.11 22.05
CA PRO A 21 -29.17 68.22 21.16
C PRO A 21 -28.45 67.90 19.86
N VAL A 22 -29.03 68.37 18.78
CA VAL A 22 -28.48 68.58 17.46
C VAL A 22 -27.31 69.55 17.53
N THR A 23 -26.15 69.15 16.96
CA THR A 23 -25.11 70.16 16.58
C THR A 23 -24.61 69.86 15.17
N THR A 24 -24.58 70.86 14.38
CA THR A 24 -24.16 71.11 13.02
C THR A 24 -22.69 70.76 12.71
N PRO A 25 -22.35 70.63 11.40
CA PRO A 25 -21.07 70.02 10.96
C PRO A 25 -19.91 71.04 11.08
N GLY A 26 -18.90 70.66 11.85
CA GLY A 26 -17.62 71.34 11.91
C GLY A 26 -16.57 70.67 11.09
N GLY A 27 -15.80 71.41 10.32
CA GLY A 27 -14.83 71.04 9.32
C GLY A 27 -13.76 70.03 9.77
N ARG A 28 -13.36 69.23 8.77
CA ARG A 28 -12.17 68.41 8.86
C ARG A 28 -10.92 69.29 8.97
N PRO A 29 -10.00 68.98 9.87
CA PRO A 29 -8.61 69.46 9.76
C PRO A 29 -7.88 68.56 8.78
N ASP A 30 -7.26 69.16 7.78
CA ASP A 30 -6.30 68.54 6.86
C ASP A 30 -5.10 67.95 7.63
N GLY A 31 -4.71 66.71 7.32
CA GLY A 31 -3.37 66.27 7.67
C GLY A 31 -3.13 64.88 8.21
N ASP A 32 -4.00 63.87 7.96
CA ASP A 32 -3.57 62.48 8.16
C ASP A 32 -3.00 61.91 6.85
N PRO A 33 -1.74 61.47 6.85
CA PRO A 33 -1.19 60.75 5.69
C PRO A 33 -1.96 59.47 5.46
N ALA A 34 -2.41 59.24 4.21
CA ALA A 34 -3.04 58.00 3.79
C ALA A 34 -2.20 56.80 4.27
N PRO A 35 -2.84 55.73 4.77
CA PRO A 35 -2.10 54.53 5.15
C PRO A 35 -1.28 54.07 3.96
N ALA A 36 0.03 53.93 4.18
CA ALA A 36 0.97 53.44 3.17
C ALA A 36 0.42 52.17 2.57
N ALA A 37 0.22 52.17 1.24
CA ALA A 37 -0.22 51.00 0.49
C ALA A 37 0.73 49.83 0.84
N ALA A 38 0.16 48.77 1.41
CA ALA A 38 0.91 47.52 1.65
C ALA A 38 1.66 47.18 0.38
N PRO A 39 2.94 46.78 0.44
CA PRO A 39 3.72 46.45 -0.72
C PRO A 39 2.95 45.36 -1.48
N ARG A 40 2.54 45.66 -2.71
CA ARG A 40 1.99 44.68 -3.62
C ARG A 40 3.10 43.67 -3.82
N ALA A 41 2.95 42.46 -3.24
CA ALA A 41 3.79 41.32 -3.55
C ALA A 41 3.79 41.19 -5.08
N SER A 42 4.93 41.35 -5.71
CA SER A 42 5.08 41.25 -7.15
C SER A 42 4.58 39.90 -7.58
N ALA A 43 3.77 39.84 -8.66
CA ALA A 43 3.21 38.60 -9.21
C ALA A 43 4.29 37.58 -9.62
N ASP A 44 5.56 37.95 -9.57
CA ASP A 44 6.73 37.14 -9.93
C ASP A 44 7.17 36.14 -8.85
N GLU A 45 6.75 36.33 -7.59
CA GLU A 45 7.11 35.38 -6.52
C GLU A 45 6.34 34.04 -6.56
N ARG A 46 5.34 33.92 -7.41
CA ARG A 46 4.47 32.73 -7.47
C ARG A 46 4.98 31.61 -8.40
N ILE A 47 6.01 31.84 -9.20
CA ILE A 47 6.58 30.84 -10.10
C ILE A 47 8.06 30.67 -9.80
N LEU A 48 8.38 30.14 -8.64
CA LEU A 48 9.69 29.52 -8.44
C LEU A 48 9.76 28.29 -9.37
N HIS A 49 10.37 28.46 -10.52
CA HIS A 49 10.75 27.32 -11.36
C HIS A 49 11.70 26.45 -10.55
N ALA A 50 11.14 25.43 -9.89
CA ALA A 50 11.96 24.41 -9.25
C ALA A 50 12.92 23.85 -10.28
N SER A 51 14.23 23.94 -10.03
CA SER A 51 15.25 23.42 -10.93
C SER A 51 14.96 21.98 -11.29
N PRO A 52 15.27 21.49 -12.50
CA PRO A 52 15.02 20.11 -12.90
C PRO A 52 15.65 19.11 -11.93
N LEU A 53 16.77 19.43 -11.32
CA LEU A 53 17.41 18.64 -10.27
C LEU A 53 16.54 18.56 -9.00
N ARG A 54 15.90 19.65 -8.60
CA ARG A 54 14.99 19.67 -7.44
C ARG A 54 13.73 18.85 -7.70
N LYS A 55 13.18 18.90 -8.92
CA LYS A 55 12.06 18.05 -9.33
C LYS A 55 12.44 16.57 -9.34
N LEU A 56 13.66 16.25 -9.73
CA LEU A 56 14.18 14.88 -9.68
C LEU A 56 14.34 14.41 -8.24
N LEU A 57 15.01 15.20 -7.38
CA LEU A 57 15.25 14.87 -5.96
C LEU A 57 13.96 14.75 -5.12
N SER A 58 12.86 15.34 -5.57
CA SER A 58 11.56 15.21 -4.88
C SER A 58 10.74 13.98 -5.29
N ARG A 59 11.24 13.14 -6.20
CA ARG A 59 10.52 11.93 -6.61
C ARG A 59 10.62 10.83 -5.55
N PRO A 60 9.51 10.15 -5.20
CA PRO A 60 9.50 9.09 -4.18
C PRO A 60 10.39 7.90 -4.55
N GLU A 61 10.60 7.65 -5.85
CA GLU A 61 11.36 6.50 -6.35
C GLU A 61 12.88 6.66 -6.25
N LEU A 62 13.39 7.88 -6.05
CA LEU A 62 14.83 8.14 -6.21
C LEU A 62 15.67 7.39 -5.18
N GLY A 63 15.21 7.36 -3.93
CA GLY A 63 15.89 6.61 -2.86
C GLY A 63 15.94 5.11 -3.15
N SER A 64 14.83 4.53 -3.62
CA SER A 64 14.76 3.11 -3.94
C SER A 64 15.59 2.73 -5.17
N VAL A 65 15.64 3.59 -6.20
CA VAL A 65 16.49 3.37 -7.38
C VAL A 65 17.97 3.40 -7.02
N VAL A 66 18.40 4.37 -6.21
CA VAL A 66 19.80 4.44 -5.72
C VAL A 66 20.12 3.20 -4.87
N GLY A 67 19.22 2.78 -3.99
CA GLY A 67 19.36 1.55 -3.21
C GLY A 67 19.45 0.31 -4.10
N ALA A 68 18.61 0.22 -5.14
CA ALA A 68 18.62 -0.89 -6.09
C ALA A 68 19.95 -0.97 -6.87
N LEU A 69 20.46 0.17 -7.32
CA LEU A 69 21.77 0.22 -7.97
C LEU A 69 22.91 -0.17 -7.03
N ALA A 70 22.87 0.27 -5.77
CA ALA A 70 23.87 -0.11 -4.77
C ALA A 70 23.86 -1.63 -4.51
N VAL A 71 22.68 -2.23 -4.31
CA VAL A 71 22.53 -3.68 -4.11
C VAL A 71 22.94 -4.46 -5.35
N LEU A 72 22.55 -3.98 -6.56
CA LEU A 72 22.99 -4.57 -7.82
C LEU A 72 24.52 -4.61 -7.92
N LEU A 73 25.20 -3.49 -7.61
CA LEU A 73 26.66 -3.42 -7.64
C LEU A 73 27.29 -4.36 -6.60
N VAL A 74 26.77 -4.38 -5.37
CA VAL A 74 27.28 -5.29 -4.33
C VAL A 74 27.27 -6.73 -4.82
N PHE A 75 26.15 -7.24 -5.34
CA PHE A 75 26.07 -8.62 -5.81
C PHE A 75 26.72 -8.87 -7.16
N ALA A 76 26.86 -7.84 -8.00
CA ALA A 76 27.65 -7.96 -9.24
C ALA A 76 29.13 -8.25 -8.95
N PHE A 77 29.67 -7.76 -7.83
CA PHE A 77 31.05 -8.02 -7.40
C PHE A 77 31.18 -9.21 -6.42
N ALA A 78 30.15 -9.47 -5.60
CA ALA A 78 30.22 -10.49 -4.57
C ALA A 78 29.77 -11.87 -5.04
N ALA A 79 29.02 -11.98 -6.13
CA ALA A 79 28.43 -13.23 -6.60
C ALA A 79 28.80 -13.52 -8.05
N ASP A 80 29.59 -14.56 -8.27
CA ASP A 80 29.98 -14.98 -9.60
C ASP A 80 28.75 -15.38 -10.44
N GLY A 81 28.61 -14.71 -11.61
CA GLY A 81 27.51 -14.99 -12.53
C GLY A 81 26.17 -14.36 -12.15
N PHE A 82 26.10 -13.47 -11.15
CA PHE A 82 24.88 -12.74 -10.78
C PHE A 82 24.26 -11.98 -11.97
N LEU A 83 25.06 -11.41 -12.84
CA LEU A 83 24.61 -10.69 -14.05
C LEU A 83 24.31 -11.59 -15.25
N ARG A 84 24.40 -12.92 -15.12
CA ARG A 84 23.97 -13.82 -16.20
C ARG A 84 22.48 -13.71 -16.41
N ALA A 85 22.00 -13.86 -17.64
CA ALA A 85 20.60 -13.73 -17.98
C ALA A 85 19.69 -14.69 -17.19
N SER A 86 20.15 -15.93 -16.93
CA SER A 86 19.45 -16.90 -16.09
C SER A 86 19.34 -16.47 -14.62
N SER A 87 20.40 -15.87 -14.07
CA SER A 87 20.38 -15.34 -12.71
C SER A 87 19.45 -14.15 -12.58
N LEU A 88 19.48 -13.23 -13.57
CA LEU A 88 18.55 -12.10 -13.61
C LEU A 88 17.10 -12.54 -13.77
N SER A 89 16.82 -13.58 -14.55
CA SER A 89 15.47 -14.18 -14.62
C SER A 89 15.01 -14.70 -13.27
N THR A 90 15.88 -15.39 -12.52
CA THR A 90 15.58 -15.87 -11.17
C THR A 90 15.33 -14.71 -10.19
N VAL A 91 16.11 -13.64 -10.28
CA VAL A 91 15.90 -12.41 -9.50
C VAL A 91 14.55 -11.77 -9.85
N LEU A 92 14.24 -11.62 -11.14
CA LEU A 92 12.95 -11.05 -11.58
C LEU A 92 11.77 -11.91 -11.14
N TYR A 93 11.90 -13.23 -11.16
CA TYR A 93 10.87 -14.13 -10.63
C TYR A 93 10.64 -13.89 -9.13
N ALA A 94 11.70 -13.92 -8.31
CA ALA A 94 11.59 -13.64 -6.88
C ALA A 94 11.05 -12.24 -6.60
N SER A 95 11.40 -11.25 -7.43
CA SER A 95 10.85 -9.89 -7.33
C SER A 95 9.37 -9.83 -7.68
N SER A 96 8.94 -10.57 -8.71
CA SER A 96 7.56 -10.56 -9.18
C SER A 96 6.60 -11.21 -8.18
N THR A 97 7.00 -12.28 -7.49
CA THR A 97 6.16 -12.94 -6.48
C THR A 97 5.85 -12.01 -5.30
N ILE A 98 6.78 -11.16 -4.91
CA ILE A 98 6.55 -10.13 -3.90
C ILE A 98 5.88 -8.89 -4.51
N GLY A 99 6.28 -8.50 -5.72
CA GLY A 99 5.83 -7.28 -6.37
C GLY A 99 4.35 -7.27 -6.74
N ILE A 100 3.75 -8.42 -7.07
CA ILE A 100 2.31 -8.55 -7.32
C ILE A 100 1.51 -8.08 -6.09
N MET A 101 2.00 -8.37 -4.89
CA MET A 101 1.36 -7.93 -3.64
C MET A 101 1.83 -6.56 -3.18
N ALA A 102 3.13 -6.25 -3.32
CA ALA A 102 3.69 -4.98 -2.85
C ALA A 102 3.07 -3.76 -3.56
N VAL A 103 2.67 -3.89 -4.83
CA VAL A 103 2.04 -2.80 -5.59
C VAL A 103 0.67 -2.40 -5.02
N PRO A 104 -0.33 -3.29 -4.88
CA PRO A 104 -1.61 -2.91 -4.29
C PRO A 104 -1.49 -2.54 -2.80
N VAL A 105 -0.57 -3.16 -2.04
CA VAL A 105 -0.26 -2.75 -0.67
C VAL A 105 0.30 -1.33 -0.64
N ALA A 106 1.15 -0.94 -1.59
CA ALA A 106 1.64 0.43 -1.70
C ALA A 106 0.49 1.43 -1.96
N LEU A 107 -0.47 1.09 -2.82
CA LEU A 107 -1.65 1.93 -3.04
C LEU A 107 -2.47 2.10 -1.76
N LEU A 108 -2.66 1.02 -1.01
CA LEU A 108 -3.33 1.04 0.29
C LEU A 108 -2.58 1.93 1.30
N MET A 109 -1.24 1.81 1.36
CA MET A 109 -0.40 2.65 2.21
C MET A 109 -0.43 4.12 1.80
N ILE A 110 -0.42 4.45 0.50
CA ILE A 110 -0.62 5.82 0.01
C ILE A 110 -1.98 6.35 0.48
N GLY A 111 -3.01 5.50 0.54
CA GLY A 111 -4.33 5.80 1.12
C GLY A 111 -4.34 5.95 2.64
N GLY A 112 -3.22 5.75 3.33
CA GLY A 112 -3.05 5.91 4.78
C GLY A 112 -3.52 4.70 5.59
N GLU A 113 -3.59 3.51 4.99
CA GLU A 113 -4.05 2.28 5.63
C GLU A 113 -3.04 1.13 5.48
N PHE A 114 -3.19 0.12 6.34
CA PHE A 114 -2.38 -1.11 6.35
C PHE A 114 -3.27 -2.34 6.26
N ASP A 115 -2.73 -3.43 5.71
CA ASP A 115 -3.38 -4.73 5.71
C ASP A 115 -2.41 -5.83 6.14
N LEU A 116 -2.54 -6.26 7.40
CA LEU A 116 -1.79 -7.37 7.93
C LEU A 116 -2.35 -8.73 7.49
N SER A 117 -3.57 -8.77 6.95
CA SER A 117 -4.14 -10.03 6.45
C SER A 117 -3.67 -10.38 5.03
N ALA A 118 -2.97 -9.46 4.35
CA ALA A 118 -2.59 -9.59 2.94
C ALA A 118 -1.79 -10.87 2.62
N GLY A 119 -0.86 -11.27 3.51
CA GLY A 119 -0.06 -12.49 3.33
C GLY A 119 -0.90 -13.76 3.45
N VAL A 120 -1.69 -13.85 4.50
CA VAL A 120 -2.56 -15.00 4.76
C VAL A 120 -3.69 -15.09 3.74
N LEU A 121 -4.17 -13.95 3.22
CA LEU A 121 -5.21 -13.89 2.20
C LEU A 121 -4.74 -14.50 0.86
N VAL A 122 -3.45 -14.42 0.52
CA VAL A 122 -2.88 -15.16 -0.62
C VAL A 122 -3.10 -16.65 -0.46
N THR A 123 -2.75 -17.19 0.69
CA THR A 123 -2.94 -18.62 1.01
C THR A 123 -4.42 -18.98 1.07
N SER A 124 -5.26 -18.15 1.70
CA SER A 124 -6.72 -18.37 1.72
C SER A 124 -7.30 -18.49 0.32
N SER A 125 -6.86 -17.60 -0.60
CA SER A 125 -7.28 -17.62 -2.00
C SER A 125 -6.92 -18.95 -2.69
N ALA A 126 -5.68 -19.40 -2.52
CA ALA A 126 -5.19 -20.64 -3.10
C ALA A 126 -5.91 -21.87 -2.52
N LEU A 127 -6.12 -21.91 -1.19
CA LEU A 127 -6.84 -22.98 -0.49
C LEU A 127 -8.29 -23.07 -0.95
N VAL A 128 -9.01 -21.95 -1.01
CA VAL A 128 -10.40 -21.92 -1.49
C VAL A 128 -10.48 -22.42 -2.94
N SER A 129 -9.56 -21.98 -3.81
CA SER A 129 -9.50 -22.42 -5.20
C SER A 129 -9.27 -23.94 -5.29
N SER A 130 -8.26 -24.46 -4.57
CA SER A 130 -7.91 -25.88 -4.58
C SER A 130 -9.01 -26.76 -3.99
N MET A 131 -9.46 -26.48 -2.77
CA MET A 131 -10.49 -27.29 -2.09
C MET A 131 -11.83 -27.25 -2.81
N PHE A 132 -12.26 -26.07 -3.29
CA PHE A 132 -13.51 -26.00 -4.04
C PHE A 132 -13.44 -26.77 -5.37
N SER A 133 -12.32 -26.63 -6.10
CA SER A 133 -12.10 -27.40 -7.33
C SER A 133 -12.16 -28.91 -7.08
N TYR A 134 -11.45 -29.39 -6.05
CA TYR A 134 -11.34 -30.80 -5.74
C TYR A 134 -12.63 -31.39 -5.18
N GLN A 135 -13.33 -30.69 -4.27
CA GLN A 135 -14.47 -31.25 -3.56
C GLN A 135 -15.81 -31.06 -4.28
N MET A 136 -15.98 -29.95 -5.00
CA MET A 136 -17.27 -29.56 -5.58
C MET A 136 -17.33 -29.68 -7.09
N THR A 137 -16.19 -29.65 -7.76
CA THR A 137 -16.10 -29.70 -9.23
C THR A 137 -14.73 -30.22 -9.68
N ALA A 138 -14.68 -30.86 -10.81
CA ALA A 138 -13.42 -31.27 -11.45
C ALA A 138 -12.76 -30.12 -12.25
N ASN A 139 -13.40 -28.95 -12.41
CA ASN A 139 -12.87 -27.84 -13.21
C ASN A 139 -12.23 -26.77 -12.34
N VAL A 140 -10.92 -26.54 -12.53
CA VAL A 140 -10.14 -25.58 -11.73
C VAL A 140 -10.52 -24.12 -11.95
N TRP A 141 -11.09 -23.75 -13.09
CA TRP A 141 -11.54 -22.39 -13.35
C TRP A 141 -12.75 -21.99 -12.50
N VAL A 142 -13.61 -22.93 -12.17
CA VAL A 142 -14.74 -22.70 -11.25
C VAL A 142 -14.20 -22.41 -9.85
N GLY A 143 -13.25 -23.22 -9.37
CA GLY A 143 -12.59 -22.98 -8.09
C GLY A 143 -11.87 -21.63 -8.06
N ALA A 144 -11.14 -21.27 -9.11
CA ALA A 144 -10.49 -19.97 -9.23
C ALA A 144 -11.50 -18.80 -9.21
N GLY A 145 -12.65 -18.97 -9.89
CA GLY A 145 -13.73 -17.97 -9.89
C GLY A 145 -14.37 -17.79 -8.51
N VAL A 146 -14.68 -18.89 -7.82
CA VAL A 146 -15.22 -18.86 -6.43
C VAL A 146 -14.20 -18.23 -5.49
N SER A 147 -12.93 -18.61 -5.60
CA SER A 147 -11.84 -18.03 -4.83
C SER A 147 -11.73 -16.53 -5.06
N LEU A 148 -11.86 -16.04 -6.29
CA LEU A 148 -11.87 -14.59 -6.58
C LEU A 148 -12.97 -13.89 -5.80
N LEU A 149 -14.21 -14.40 -5.85
CA LEU A 149 -15.34 -13.77 -5.16
C LEU A 149 -15.15 -13.74 -3.63
N VAL A 150 -14.69 -14.86 -3.06
CA VAL A 150 -14.42 -14.97 -1.60
C VAL A 150 -13.30 -14.01 -1.21
N THR A 151 -12.21 -13.97 -1.94
CA THR A 151 -11.05 -13.12 -1.65
C THR A 151 -11.43 -11.63 -1.72
N LEU A 152 -12.14 -11.21 -2.79
CA LEU A 152 -12.63 -9.84 -2.91
C LEU A 152 -13.62 -9.47 -1.80
N ALA A 153 -14.49 -10.40 -1.40
CA ALA A 153 -15.43 -10.19 -0.29
C ALA A 153 -14.70 -9.97 1.04
N ILE A 154 -13.62 -10.71 1.32
CA ILE A 154 -12.80 -10.51 2.52
C ILE A 154 -12.12 -9.13 2.50
N GLY A 155 -11.52 -8.74 1.38
CA GLY A 155 -10.94 -7.39 1.24
C GLY A 155 -11.98 -6.29 1.42
N ALA A 156 -13.14 -6.41 0.76
CA ALA A 156 -14.23 -5.46 0.92
C ALA A 156 -14.76 -5.42 2.36
N PHE A 157 -14.82 -6.55 3.05
CA PHE A 157 -15.20 -6.66 4.46
C PHE A 157 -14.21 -5.89 5.36
N ASN A 158 -12.90 -6.05 5.18
CA ASN A 158 -11.89 -5.28 5.93
C ASN A 158 -12.12 -3.77 5.76
N GLY A 159 -12.26 -3.31 4.51
CA GLY A 159 -12.53 -1.90 4.21
C GLY A 159 -13.87 -1.41 4.78
N PHE A 160 -14.91 -2.25 4.76
CA PHE A 160 -16.23 -1.93 5.30
C PHE A 160 -16.18 -1.80 6.83
N VAL A 161 -15.62 -2.78 7.54
CA VAL A 161 -15.50 -2.76 9.01
C VAL A 161 -14.71 -1.53 9.44
N LEU A 162 -13.56 -1.29 8.84
CA LEU A 162 -12.71 -0.14 9.11
C LEU A 162 -13.46 1.20 8.95
N THR A 163 -14.20 1.36 7.86
CA THR A 163 -14.91 2.62 7.57
C THR A 163 -16.17 2.80 8.41
N ARG A 164 -16.81 1.72 8.81
CA ARG A 164 -18.04 1.76 9.62
C ARG A 164 -17.78 1.95 11.10
N THR A 165 -16.70 1.35 11.62
CA THR A 165 -16.36 1.38 13.05
C THR A 165 -15.41 2.49 13.43
N GLY A 166 -14.60 2.99 12.46
CA GLY A 166 -13.52 3.95 12.73
C GLY A 166 -12.32 3.35 13.45
N LEU A 167 -12.27 2.03 13.62
CA LEU A 167 -11.12 1.35 14.22
C LEU A 167 -9.85 1.54 13.37
N PRO A 168 -8.67 1.54 13.99
CA PRO A 168 -7.40 1.54 13.25
C PRO A 168 -7.28 0.31 12.33
N SER A 169 -6.74 0.50 11.12
CA SER A 169 -6.55 -0.58 10.15
C SER A 169 -5.76 -1.75 10.70
N PHE A 170 -4.73 -1.47 11.51
CA PHE A 170 -3.96 -2.50 12.20
C PHE A 170 -4.84 -3.47 12.99
N ILE A 171 -5.81 -2.99 13.77
CA ILE A 171 -6.68 -3.83 14.62
C ILE A 171 -7.61 -4.67 13.75
N VAL A 172 -8.26 -4.07 12.76
CA VAL A 172 -9.20 -4.77 11.88
C VAL A 172 -8.48 -5.88 11.11
N THR A 173 -7.34 -5.56 10.48
CA THR A 173 -6.63 -6.52 9.64
C THR A 173 -5.84 -7.55 10.45
N LEU A 174 -5.38 -7.24 11.67
CA LEU A 174 -4.82 -8.23 12.59
C LEU A 174 -5.91 -9.24 13.01
N GLY A 175 -7.13 -8.78 13.30
CA GLY A 175 -8.25 -9.67 13.58
C GLY A 175 -8.53 -10.61 12.40
N THR A 176 -8.59 -10.08 11.18
CA THR A 176 -8.79 -10.87 9.96
C THR A 176 -7.61 -11.82 9.72
N PHE A 177 -6.37 -11.39 9.94
CA PHE A 177 -5.16 -12.23 9.87
C PHE A 177 -5.29 -13.47 10.77
N LEU A 178 -5.65 -13.27 12.05
CA LEU A 178 -5.80 -14.37 13.00
C LEU A 178 -6.96 -15.29 12.63
N MET A 179 -8.10 -14.72 12.22
CA MET A 179 -9.24 -15.51 11.76
C MET A 179 -8.88 -16.36 10.54
N LEU A 180 -8.28 -15.76 9.50
CA LEU A 180 -7.89 -16.48 8.28
C LEU A 180 -6.83 -17.54 8.57
N THR A 181 -5.84 -17.25 9.43
CA THR A 181 -4.83 -18.24 9.83
C THR A 181 -5.48 -19.48 10.46
N GLY A 182 -6.42 -19.25 11.39
CA GLY A 182 -7.17 -20.33 12.02
C GLY A 182 -8.08 -21.08 11.03
N MET A 183 -8.80 -20.36 10.18
CA MET A 183 -9.70 -20.94 9.17
C MET A 183 -8.94 -21.74 8.12
N ASN A 184 -7.81 -21.21 7.60
CA ASN A 184 -6.96 -21.90 6.64
C ASN A 184 -6.54 -23.27 7.17
N LEU A 185 -6.02 -23.32 8.39
CA LEU A 185 -5.59 -24.57 9.02
C LEU A 185 -6.79 -25.48 9.35
N GLY A 186 -7.84 -24.91 9.95
CA GLY A 186 -9.03 -25.66 10.38
C GLY A 186 -9.76 -26.31 9.22
N PHE A 187 -10.06 -25.55 8.17
CA PHE A 187 -10.76 -26.10 7.00
C PHE A 187 -9.90 -27.08 6.22
N THR A 188 -8.59 -26.84 6.05
CA THR A 188 -7.70 -27.77 5.35
C THR A 188 -7.67 -29.12 6.09
N LYS A 189 -7.54 -29.11 7.43
CA LYS A 189 -7.59 -30.35 8.21
C LYS A 189 -8.95 -31.03 8.18
N LEU A 190 -10.03 -30.26 8.21
CA LEU A 190 -11.40 -30.81 8.18
C LEU A 190 -11.72 -31.46 6.85
N ILE A 191 -11.28 -30.86 5.74
CA ILE A 191 -11.64 -31.29 4.37
C ILE A 191 -10.65 -32.33 3.83
N ASP A 192 -9.35 -32.07 3.96
CA ASP A 192 -8.29 -32.88 3.35
C ASP A 192 -7.61 -33.84 4.35
N GLY A 193 -7.88 -33.69 5.66
CA GLY A 193 -7.30 -34.52 6.72
C GLY A 193 -5.83 -34.20 7.05
N THR A 194 -5.22 -33.24 6.36
CA THR A 194 -3.81 -32.84 6.48
C THR A 194 -3.67 -31.32 6.55
N VAL A 195 -2.45 -30.81 6.62
CA VAL A 195 -2.16 -29.35 6.61
C VAL A 195 -1.99 -28.79 5.18
N SER A 196 -2.06 -29.66 4.17
CA SER A 196 -1.92 -29.30 2.75
C SER A 196 -3.13 -29.83 1.97
N THR A 197 -3.50 -29.12 0.90
CA THR A 197 -4.52 -29.58 -0.03
C THR A 197 -4.01 -30.76 -0.85
N LYS A 198 -4.94 -31.47 -1.50
CA LYS A 198 -4.61 -32.49 -2.49
C LYS A 198 -4.14 -31.84 -3.78
N THR A 199 -3.37 -32.60 -4.59
CA THR A 199 -2.96 -32.13 -5.91
C THR A 199 -4.16 -31.92 -6.83
N ILE A 200 -4.10 -30.85 -7.63
CA ILE A 200 -5.09 -30.52 -8.65
C ILE A 200 -4.57 -30.74 -10.08
N ALA A 201 -3.36 -31.30 -10.23
CA ALA A 201 -2.68 -31.42 -11.51
C ALA A 201 -3.49 -32.23 -12.56
N ASP A 202 -4.25 -33.24 -12.11
CA ASP A 202 -5.06 -34.10 -12.97
C ASP A 202 -6.49 -33.58 -13.21
N MET A 203 -6.81 -32.37 -12.72
CA MET A 203 -8.17 -31.84 -12.82
C MET A 203 -8.41 -31.15 -14.16
N GLU A 204 -9.69 -31.17 -14.59
CA GLU A 204 -10.11 -30.48 -15.81
C GLU A 204 -9.78 -28.98 -15.74
N GLY A 205 -9.24 -28.46 -16.85
CA GLY A 205 -8.84 -27.06 -16.98
C GLY A 205 -7.46 -26.72 -16.41
N PHE A 206 -6.79 -27.67 -15.73
CA PHE A 206 -5.46 -27.40 -15.13
C PHE A 206 -4.43 -26.90 -16.16
N PRO A 207 -4.24 -27.52 -17.35
CA PRO A 207 -3.23 -27.07 -18.31
C PRO A 207 -3.45 -25.60 -18.74
N SER A 208 -4.71 -25.20 -18.95
CA SER A 208 -5.05 -23.82 -19.34
C SER A 208 -4.86 -22.82 -18.21
N ALA A 209 -5.20 -23.17 -16.98
CA ALA A 209 -5.00 -22.32 -15.82
C ALA A 209 -3.50 -22.20 -15.47
N HIS A 210 -2.76 -23.31 -15.53
CA HIS A 210 -1.31 -23.29 -15.39
C HIS A 210 -0.65 -22.38 -16.43
N ALA A 211 -1.10 -22.40 -17.69
CA ALA A 211 -0.60 -21.51 -18.74
C ALA A 211 -0.79 -20.02 -18.39
N VAL A 212 -1.88 -19.67 -17.72
CA VAL A 212 -2.18 -18.29 -17.33
C VAL A 212 -1.43 -17.86 -16.08
N PHE A 213 -1.33 -18.73 -15.06
CA PHE A 213 -0.84 -18.34 -13.74
C PHE A 213 0.59 -18.80 -13.43
N ALA A 214 1.10 -19.87 -14.07
CA ALA A 214 2.36 -20.49 -13.68
C ALA A 214 3.29 -20.83 -14.86
N SER A 215 2.93 -20.48 -16.10
CA SER A 215 3.74 -20.82 -17.28
C SER A 215 5.13 -20.18 -17.24
N THR A 216 6.00 -20.78 -18.05
CA THR A 216 7.36 -20.30 -18.31
C THR A 216 7.47 -19.90 -19.78
N LEU A 217 7.98 -18.70 -20.03
CA LEU A 217 8.23 -18.16 -21.36
C LEU A 217 9.73 -18.22 -21.63
N THR A 218 10.17 -19.02 -22.60
CA THR A 218 11.58 -19.11 -22.97
C THR A 218 11.91 -18.08 -24.05
N VAL A 219 12.77 -17.12 -23.73
CA VAL A 219 13.22 -16.07 -24.63
C VAL A 219 14.74 -16.13 -24.73
N GLY A 220 15.29 -16.35 -25.92
CA GLY A 220 16.75 -16.41 -26.13
C GLY A 220 17.45 -17.51 -25.32
N GLY A 221 16.77 -18.63 -25.02
CA GLY A 221 17.29 -19.73 -24.20
C GLY A 221 17.25 -19.46 -22.68
N VAL A 222 16.58 -18.41 -22.25
CA VAL A 222 16.37 -18.06 -20.82
C VAL A 222 14.89 -18.16 -20.49
N ASP A 223 14.60 -18.79 -19.37
CA ASP A 223 13.23 -19.03 -18.89
C ASP A 223 12.75 -17.90 -18.00
N PHE A 224 11.65 -17.26 -18.38
CA PHE A 224 10.97 -16.21 -17.62
C PHE A 224 9.60 -16.70 -17.15
N LYS A 225 9.31 -16.56 -15.87
CA LYS A 225 7.99 -16.90 -15.31
C LYS A 225 6.95 -15.85 -15.68
N ILE A 226 5.72 -16.30 -15.98
CA ILE A 226 4.58 -15.42 -16.34
C ILE A 226 4.25 -14.39 -15.26
N THR A 227 4.59 -14.63 -14.00
CA THR A 227 4.43 -13.69 -12.90
C THR A 227 5.11 -12.36 -13.14
N ILE A 228 6.20 -12.33 -13.88
CA ILE A 228 6.88 -11.09 -14.27
C ILE A 228 5.95 -10.21 -15.12
N VAL A 229 5.19 -10.83 -16.04
CA VAL A 229 4.20 -10.14 -16.88
C VAL A 229 3.05 -9.61 -16.03
N TRP A 230 2.52 -10.44 -15.11
CA TRP A 230 1.47 -10.02 -14.17
C TRP A 230 1.93 -8.84 -13.30
N TRP A 231 3.14 -8.92 -12.75
CA TRP A 231 3.71 -7.86 -11.94
C TRP A 231 3.85 -6.56 -12.72
N LEU A 232 4.48 -6.58 -13.90
CA LEU A 232 4.65 -5.39 -14.73
C LEU A 232 3.31 -4.81 -15.18
N GLY A 233 2.32 -5.67 -15.49
CA GLY A 233 0.96 -5.26 -15.80
C GLY A 233 0.29 -4.54 -14.62
N LEU A 234 0.45 -5.04 -13.40
CA LEU A 234 -0.05 -4.39 -12.18
C LEU A 234 0.65 -3.06 -11.90
N VAL A 235 1.97 -2.99 -12.09
CA VAL A 235 2.73 -1.73 -11.95
C VAL A 235 2.22 -0.69 -12.95
N ALA A 236 2.02 -1.08 -14.21
CA ALA A 236 1.51 -0.18 -15.24
C ALA A 236 0.09 0.30 -14.91
N LEU A 237 -0.80 -0.63 -14.53
CA LEU A 237 -2.18 -0.32 -14.12
C LEU A 237 -2.22 0.60 -12.90
N ALA A 238 -1.48 0.27 -11.84
CA ALA A 238 -1.43 1.06 -10.62
C ALA A 238 -0.85 2.46 -10.87
N SER A 239 0.20 2.56 -11.69
CA SER A 239 0.78 3.84 -12.08
C SER A 239 -0.21 4.68 -12.89
N TRP A 240 -0.93 4.06 -13.82
CA TRP A 240 -1.99 4.73 -14.58
C TRP A 240 -3.12 5.22 -13.66
N VAL A 241 -3.59 4.38 -12.74
CA VAL A 241 -4.61 4.76 -11.74
C VAL A 241 -4.15 5.95 -10.93
N LEU A 242 -2.94 5.90 -10.34
CA LEU A 242 -2.42 6.95 -9.46
C LEU A 242 -2.19 8.28 -10.21
N LEU A 243 -1.66 8.23 -11.44
CA LEU A 243 -1.18 9.43 -12.14
C LEU A 243 -2.18 10.02 -13.14
N ARG A 244 -3.17 9.23 -13.59
CA ARG A 244 -4.05 9.62 -14.70
C ARG A 244 -5.54 9.55 -14.38
N THR A 245 -5.94 9.10 -13.17
CA THR A 245 -7.37 8.96 -12.83
C THR A 245 -7.77 9.82 -11.63
N ARG A 246 -9.08 10.10 -11.53
CA ARG A 246 -9.66 10.76 -10.35
C ARG A 246 -9.47 9.93 -9.09
N THR A 247 -9.51 8.60 -9.21
CA THR A 247 -9.29 7.66 -8.10
C THR A 247 -7.90 7.83 -7.50
N GLY A 248 -6.86 8.04 -8.32
CA GLY A 248 -5.52 8.31 -7.83
C GLY A 248 -5.45 9.59 -6.99
N ASN A 249 -6.07 10.67 -7.45
CA ASN A 249 -6.16 11.90 -6.67
C ASN A 249 -6.89 11.69 -5.33
N TRP A 250 -7.95 10.88 -5.32
CA TRP A 250 -8.67 10.53 -4.09
C TRP A 250 -7.80 9.73 -3.12
N ILE A 251 -7.02 8.77 -3.63
CA ILE A 251 -6.09 7.97 -2.82
C ILE A 251 -5.10 8.89 -2.11
N PHE A 252 -4.43 9.80 -2.83
CA PHE A 252 -3.50 10.76 -2.22
C PHE A 252 -4.18 11.70 -1.21
N ALA A 253 -5.37 12.21 -1.56
CA ALA A 253 -6.12 13.11 -0.69
C ALA A 253 -6.55 12.43 0.63
N VAL A 254 -7.09 11.20 0.53
CA VAL A 254 -7.52 10.40 1.69
C VAL A 254 -6.34 10.06 2.61
N GLY A 255 -5.21 9.66 2.02
CA GLY A 255 -4.01 9.33 2.78
C GLY A 255 -3.32 10.56 3.41
N GLY A 256 -3.43 11.73 2.78
CA GLY A 256 -2.88 12.97 3.32
C GLY A 256 -3.69 13.51 4.50
N ASN A 257 -4.99 13.69 4.32
CA ASN A 257 -5.93 14.07 5.40
C ASN A 257 -7.36 13.65 5.01
N LYS A 258 -7.86 12.60 5.65
CA LYS A 258 -9.18 12.01 5.36
C LYS A 258 -10.35 12.97 5.62
N ASP A 259 -10.23 13.84 6.63
CA ASP A 259 -11.31 14.75 7.01
C ASP A 259 -11.37 15.95 6.05
N ALA A 260 -10.23 16.51 5.68
CA ALA A 260 -10.13 17.53 4.64
C ALA A 260 -10.60 16.98 3.29
N ALA A 261 -10.22 15.75 2.93
CA ALA A 261 -10.66 15.08 1.70
C ALA A 261 -12.19 14.94 1.66
N ARG A 262 -12.82 14.55 2.80
CA ARG A 262 -14.27 14.46 2.92
C ARG A 262 -14.96 15.81 2.76
N ALA A 263 -14.39 16.86 3.34
CA ALA A 263 -14.94 18.22 3.28
C ALA A 263 -15.00 18.77 1.83
N VAL A 264 -14.08 18.34 0.95
CA VAL A 264 -14.07 18.72 -0.48
C VAL A 264 -14.77 17.70 -1.39
N GLY A 265 -15.57 16.77 -0.81
CA GLY A 265 -16.43 15.85 -1.55
C GLY A 265 -15.75 14.57 -2.06
N VAL A 266 -14.54 14.22 -1.58
CA VAL A 266 -13.91 12.94 -1.92
C VAL A 266 -14.69 11.79 -1.26
N PRO A 267 -15.02 10.71 -2.00
CA PRO A 267 -15.76 9.57 -1.47
C PRO A 267 -14.84 8.65 -0.64
N VAL A 268 -14.43 9.11 0.56
CA VAL A 268 -13.44 8.46 1.44
C VAL A 268 -13.75 6.99 1.69
N THR A 269 -15.01 6.65 2.04
CA THR A 269 -15.45 5.27 2.30
C THR A 269 -15.24 4.37 1.09
N ARG A 270 -15.69 4.80 -0.10
CA ARG A 270 -15.55 4.01 -1.34
C ARG A 270 -14.08 3.84 -1.72
N THR A 271 -13.26 4.88 -1.54
CA THR A 271 -11.83 4.84 -1.84
C THR A 271 -11.13 3.82 -0.94
N ARG A 272 -11.40 3.83 0.36
CA ARG A 272 -10.78 2.88 1.32
C ARG A 272 -11.21 1.44 1.05
N ILE A 273 -12.51 1.18 0.85
CA ILE A 273 -13.00 -0.17 0.51
C ILE A 273 -12.36 -0.64 -0.81
N GLY A 274 -12.30 0.22 -1.83
CA GLY A 274 -11.67 -0.10 -3.11
C GLY A 274 -10.19 -0.46 -2.99
N LEU A 275 -9.44 0.19 -2.09
CA LEU A 275 -8.03 -0.12 -1.84
C LEU A 275 -7.85 -1.51 -1.21
N TYR A 276 -8.65 -1.88 -0.19
CA TYR A 276 -8.63 -3.24 0.37
C TYR A 276 -9.05 -4.30 -0.65
N THR A 277 -10.06 -4.00 -1.48
CA THR A 277 -10.47 -4.89 -2.58
C THR A 277 -9.35 -5.03 -3.62
N GLY A 278 -8.56 -3.96 -3.87
CA GLY A 278 -7.37 -4.00 -4.72
C GLY A 278 -6.27 -4.89 -4.16
N VAL A 279 -6.01 -4.86 -2.85
CA VAL A 279 -5.09 -5.79 -2.16
C VAL A 279 -5.59 -7.22 -2.29
N ALA A 280 -6.87 -7.45 -2.11
CA ALA A 280 -7.49 -8.77 -2.25
C ALA A 280 -7.38 -9.33 -3.70
N LEU A 281 -7.49 -8.46 -4.71
CA LEU A 281 -7.26 -8.88 -6.11
C LEU A 281 -5.80 -9.31 -6.32
N GLY A 282 -4.83 -8.56 -5.79
CA GLY A 282 -3.41 -8.96 -5.80
C GLY A 282 -3.19 -10.29 -5.08
N ALA A 283 -3.84 -10.49 -3.93
CA ALA A 283 -3.78 -11.74 -3.16
C ALA A 283 -4.35 -12.91 -3.95
N TRP A 284 -5.45 -12.71 -4.69
CA TRP A 284 -5.98 -13.74 -5.57
C TRP A 284 -5.01 -14.11 -6.70
N ILE A 285 -4.43 -13.14 -7.41
CA ILE A 285 -3.45 -13.43 -8.48
C ILE A 285 -2.25 -14.20 -7.92
N SER A 286 -1.69 -13.75 -6.78
CA SER A 286 -0.57 -14.43 -6.12
C SER A 286 -0.95 -15.82 -5.64
N GLY A 287 -2.16 -16.00 -5.12
CA GLY A 287 -2.67 -17.28 -4.66
C GLY A 287 -2.88 -18.28 -5.80
N GLN A 288 -3.41 -17.83 -6.95
CA GLN A 288 -3.50 -18.70 -8.13
C GLN A 288 -2.11 -19.08 -8.65
N HIS A 289 -1.17 -18.12 -8.69
CA HIS A 289 0.21 -18.46 -9.05
C HIS A 289 0.81 -19.51 -8.11
N LEU A 290 0.63 -19.37 -6.80
CA LEU A 290 1.09 -20.31 -5.79
C LEU A 290 0.51 -21.71 -6.05
N LEU A 291 -0.82 -21.83 -6.18
CA LEU A 291 -1.53 -23.06 -6.40
C LEU A 291 -1.09 -23.78 -7.69
N PHE A 292 -1.07 -23.07 -8.83
CA PHE A 292 -0.73 -23.65 -10.11
C PHE A 292 0.78 -23.89 -10.32
N SER A 293 1.64 -23.34 -9.45
CA SER A 293 3.09 -23.60 -9.47
C SER A 293 3.48 -24.86 -8.70
N TYR A 294 2.73 -25.22 -7.66
CA TYR A 294 3.05 -26.31 -6.75
C TYR A 294 1.96 -27.40 -6.71
N ASP A 295 0.86 -27.23 -7.47
CA ASP A 295 -0.27 -28.12 -7.60
C ASP A 295 -1.05 -28.42 -6.31
N ALA A 296 -0.54 -27.97 -5.17
CA ALA A 296 -1.11 -28.07 -3.83
C ALA A 296 -0.63 -26.90 -2.96
N VAL A 297 -1.32 -26.62 -1.87
CA VAL A 297 -1.01 -25.48 -0.99
C VAL A 297 -1.02 -25.89 0.47
N GLN A 298 -0.03 -25.42 1.23
CA GLN A 298 0.01 -25.58 2.68
C GLN A 298 -0.72 -24.43 3.39
N SER A 299 -1.50 -24.77 4.42
CA SER A 299 -2.37 -23.80 5.12
C SER A 299 -1.64 -22.65 5.84
N GLY A 300 -0.36 -22.80 6.14
CA GLY A 300 0.46 -21.80 6.85
C GLY A 300 1.42 -20.99 5.96
N GLU A 301 1.41 -21.16 4.65
CA GLU A 301 2.46 -20.69 3.75
C GLU A 301 2.57 -19.16 3.65
N GLY A 302 1.47 -18.43 3.76
CA GLY A 302 1.43 -16.96 3.62
C GLY A 302 1.79 -16.17 4.88
N VAL A 303 1.94 -16.82 6.02
CA VAL A 303 2.17 -16.16 7.32
C VAL A 303 3.54 -15.47 7.34
N GLY A 304 3.56 -14.17 7.64
CA GLY A 304 4.77 -13.35 7.70
C GLY A 304 5.08 -12.59 6.39
N ASN A 305 4.45 -12.97 5.28
CA ASN A 305 4.66 -12.30 3.98
C ASN A 305 4.05 -10.90 3.93
N GLU A 306 3.03 -10.60 4.73
CA GLU A 306 2.42 -9.27 4.84
C GLU A 306 3.44 -8.20 5.20
N LEU A 307 4.37 -8.51 6.11
CA LEU A 307 5.45 -7.60 6.48
C LEU A 307 6.40 -7.35 5.31
N ILE A 308 6.71 -8.39 4.53
CA ILE A 308 7.59 -8.27 3.36
C ILE A 308 6.97 -7.35 2.30
N TYR A 309 5.67 -7.43 2.05
CA TYR A 309 4.96 -6.56 1.10
C TYR A 309 4.98 -5.11 1.56
N ILE A 310 4.74 -4.87 2.86
CA ILE A 310 4.82 -3.54 3.47
C ILE A 310 6.26 -2.99 3.38
N ILE A 311 7.26 -3.81 3.72
CA ILE A 311 8.68 -3.43 3.64
C ILE A 311 9.06 -3.04 2.20
N ALA A 312 8.66 -3.83 1.20
CA ALA A 312 8.91 -3.51 -0.21
C ALA A 312 8.27 -2.16 -0.62
N ALA A 313 7.05 -1.88 -0.16
CA ALA A 313 6.38 -0.60 -0.41
C ALA A 313 7.10 0.57 0.28
N VAL A 314 7.56 0.41 1.54
CA VAL A 314 8.28 1.44 2.30
C VAL A 314 9.66 1.71 1.70
N ILE A 315 10.43 0.67 1.39
CA ILE A 315 11.72 0.80 0.67
C ILE A 315 11.49 1.50 -0.67
N GLY A 316 10.36 1.20 -1.34
CA GLY A 316 9.90 1.85 -2.55
C GLY A 316 9.52 3.32 -2.42
N GLY A 317 9.57 3.91 -1.21
CA GLY A 317 9.33 5.33 -0.94
C GLY A 317 7.89 5.65 -0.52
N CYS A 318 7.05 4.66 -0.21
CA CYS A 318 5.74 4.92 0.39
C CYS A 318 5.91 5.34 1.86
N LEU A 319 5.20 6.39 2.27
CA LEU A 319 5.18 6.81 3.67
C LEU A 319 4.20 5.95 4.48
N ILE A 320 4.62 5.57 5.67
CA ILE A 320 3.78 4.86 6.65
C ILE A 320 2.57 5.72 7.07
N THR A 321 2.72 7.04 7.03
CA THR A 321 1.65 8.00 7.38
C THR A 321 0.64 8.26 6.27
N GLY A 322 0.87 7.71 5.07
CA GLY A 322 0.02 7.93 3.89
C GLY A 322 0.30 9.22 3.12
N GLY A 323 -0.47 9.45 2.07
CA GLY A 323 -0.45 10.66 1.25
C GLY A 323 0.74 10.81 0.31
N TYR A 324 1.71 9.88 0.33
CA TYR A 324 2.90 9.93 -0.51
C TYR A 324 3.42 8.53 -0.84
N GLY A 325 3.84 8.34 -2.08
CA GLY A 325 4.38 7.07 -2.57
C GLY A 325 4.18 6.89 -4.07
N SER A 326 4.63 5.75 -4.59
CA SER A 326 4.59 5.43 -6.00
C SER A 326 4.51 3.92 -6.24
N ALA A 327 3.72 3.52 -7.24
CA ALA A 327 3.65 2.12 -7.66
C ALA A 327 4.98 1.64 -8.28
N VAL A 328 5.66 2.50 -9.03
CA VAL A 328 6.99 2.21 -9.60
C VAL A 328 8.01 2.05 -8.47
N GLY A 329 7.98 2.96 -7.47
CA GLY A 329 8.85 2.85 -6.30
C GLY A 329 8.68 1.51 -5.58
N SER A 330 7.44 1.09 -5.33
CA SER A 330 7.13 -0.22 -4.73
C SER A 330 7.65 -1.39 -5.57
N ALA A 331 7.57 -1.30 -6.90
CA ALA A 331 8.14 -2.30 -7.80
C ALA A 331 9.67 -2.37 -7.65
N VAL A 332 10.35 -1.22 -7.55
CA VAL A 332 11.81 -1.18 -7.28
C VAL A 332 12.12 -1.75 -5.90
N GLY A 333 11.28 -1.51 -4.88
CA GLY A 333 11.39 -2.14 -3.56
C GLY A 333 11.28 -3.67 -3.63
N ALA A 334 10.34 -4.19 -4.41
CA ALA A 334 10.23 -5.64 -4.67
C ALA A 334 11.45 -6.19 -5.44
N LEU A 335 12.00 -5.40 -6.38
CA LEU A 335 13.24 -5.76 -7.09
C LEU A 335 14.43 -5.85 -6.12
N LEU A 336 14.57 -4.88 -5.21
CA LEU A 336 15.57 -4.90 -4.14
C LEU A 336 15.47 -6.19 -3.30
N PHE A 337 14.25 -6.57 -2.91
CA PHE A 337 14.01 -7.82 -2.21
C PHE A 337 14.49 -9.03 -3.01
N GLY A 338 14.09 -9.15 -4.28
CA GLY A 338 14.50 -10.27 -5.15
C GLY A 338 16.02 -10.34 -5.36
N MET A 339 16.67 -9.18 -5.60
CA MET A 339 18.13 -9.11 -5.73
C MET A 339 18.83 -9.56 -4.44
N THR A 340 18.37 -9.11 -3.27
CA THR A 340 18.97 -9.48 -1.99
C THR A 340 18.75 -10.96 -1.68
N SER A 341 17.52 -11.45 -1.85
CA SER A 341 17.17 -12.84 -1.59
C SER A 341 17.97 -13.83 -2.45
N LYS A 342 18.12 -13.54 -3.74
CA LYS A 342 18.86 -14.41 -4.67
C LYS A 342 20.36 -14.10 -4.67
N GLY A 343 20.74 -12.84 -4.47
CA GLY A 343 22.13 -12.42 -4.39
C GLY A 343 22.87 -13.09 -3.23
N ILE A 344 22.25 -13.19 -2.06
CA ILE A 344 22.81 -13.90 -0.89
C ILE A 344 23.11 -15.36 -1.27
N VAL A 345 22.19 -16.04 -1.96
CA VAL A 345 22.36 -17.43 -2.38
C VAL A 345 23.46 -17.56 -3.45
N PHE A 346 23.47 -16.66 -4.45
CA PHE A 346 24.49 -16.68 -5.49
C PHE A 346 25.89 -16.29 -5.01
N ALA A 347 25.97 -15.49 -3.93
CA ALA A 347 27.23 -15.16 -3.25
C ALA A 347 27.68 -16.25 -2.26
N GLU A 348 26.94 -17.37 -2.18
CA GLU A 348 27.18 -18.47 -1.23
C GLU A 348 27.19 -18.02 0.24
N TRP A 349 26.53 -16.90 0.54
CA TRP A 349 26.34 -16.43 1.91
C TRP A 349 25.23 -17.24 2.59
N ASN A 350 25.30 -17.39 3.91
CA ASN A 350 24.27 -18.09 4.66
C ASN A 350 22.90 -17.37 4.52
N PRO A 351 21.86 -18.04 4.00
CA PRO A 351 20.53 -17.47 3.82
C PRO A 351 19.86 -16.97 5.11
N ASP A 352 20.29 -17.43 6.28
CA ASP A 352 19.75 -16.99 7.57
C ASP A 352 19.96 -15.48 7.81
N TRP A 353 20.96 -14.88 7.18
CA TRP A 353 21.21 -13.45 7.21
C TRP A 353 20.21 -12.62 6.42
N PHE A 354 19.37 -13.25 5.60
CA PHE A 354 18.42 -12.53 4.74
C PHE A 354 17.50 -11.58 5.54
N LYS A 355 16.95 -12.04 6.67
CA LYS A 355 16.06 -11.20 7.51
C LYS A 355 16.83 -10.01 8.12
N PHE A 356 18.10 -10.18 8.46
CA PHE A 356 18.94 -9.08 8.92
C PHE A 356 19.15 -8.03 7.81
N PHE A 357 19.51 -8.46 6.61
CA PHE A 357 19.68 -7.55 5.48
C PHE A 357 18.38 -6.81 5.14
N LEU A 358 17.23 -7.51 5.18
CA LEU A 358 15.93 -6.91 4.95
C LEU A 358 15.60 -5.81 5.98
N GLY A 359 15.85 -6.08 7.27
CA GLY A 359 15.68 -5.11 8.34
C GLY A 359 16.63 -3.91 8.21
N ALA A 360 17.90 -4.16 7.90
CA ALA A 360 18.88 -3.11 7.67
C ALA A 360 18.51 -2.21 6.48
N MET A 361 18.09 -2.80 5.36
CA MET A 361 17.63 -2.04 4.18
C MET A 361 16.38 -1.20 4.50
N LEU A 362 15.42 -1.75 5.26
CA LEU A 362 14.23 -1.00 5.69
C LEU A 362 14.62 0.24 6.50
N LEU A 363 15.50 0.08 7.51
CA LEU A 363 15.94 1.19 8.35
C LEU A 363 16.72 2.23 7.55
N LEU A 364 17.66 1.80 6.70
CA LEU A 364 18.45 2.69 5.86
C LEU A 364 17.56 3.47 4.88
N ALA A 365 16.63 2.79 4.19
CA ALA A 365 15.70 3.44 3.27
C ALA A 365 14.80 4.46 3.99
N THR A 366 14.28 4.09 5.16
CA THR A 366 13.42 4.97 5.96
C THR A 366 14.18 6.19 6.46
N LEU A 367 15.41 6.02 6.98
CA LEU A 367 16.27 7.11 7.43
C LEU A 367 16.68 8.03 6.28
N LEU A 368 17.03 7.47 5.12
CA LEU A 368 17.38 8.23 3.93
C LEU A 368 16.18 9.07 3.43
N ASN A 369 15.00 8.45 3.34
CA ASN A 369 13.78 9.16 2.94
C ASN A 369 13.43 10.29 3.93
N ALA A 370 13.55 10.04 5.24
CA ALA A 370 13.34 11.06 6.27
C ALA A 370 14.36 12.22 6.16
N TRP A 371 15.63 11.91 5.90
CA TRP A 371 16.69 12.89 5.73
C TRP A 371 16.49 13.75 4.47
N VAL A 372 16.18 13.12 3.33
CA VAL A 372 15.90 13.82 2.06
C VAL A 372 14.72 14.77 2.24
N ARG A 373 13.65 14.32 2.88
CA ARG A 373 12.46 15.13 3.15
C ARG A 373 12.79 16.33 4.03
N LYS A 374 13.51 16.15 5.14
CA LYS A 374 13.93 17.26 6.01
C LYS A 374 14.76 18.30 5.24
N ARG A 375 15.68 17.85 4.36
CA ARG A 375 16.46 18.74 3.50
C ARG A 375 15.59 19.51 2.51
N ALA A 376 14.59 18.87 1.92
CA ALA A 376 13.66 19.50 0.99
C ALA A 376 12.74 20.53 1.68
N GLU A 377 12.36 20.31 2.94
CA GLU A 377 11.59 21.24 3.77
C GLU A 377 12.43 22.45 4.23
N ALA A 378 13.70 22.21 4.59
CA ALA A 378 14.62 23.29 5.02
C ALA A 378 15.09 24.21 3.87
N ALA A 379 14.90 23.80 2.61
CA ALA A 379 15.24 24.58 1.41
C ALA A 379 14.05 25.42 0.87
N LYS A 380 12.94 25.45 1.61
CA LYS A 380 11.77 26.33 1.38
C LYS A 380 11.86 27.61 2.18
#